data_74ba6629b52ba28e9c44bfe0b42ef8e6
#
_entry.id   74ba6629b52ba28e9c44bfe0b42ef8e6
#
_cell.length_a   1.000
_cell.length_b   1.000
_cell.length_c   1.000
_cell.angle_alpha   90.00
_cell.angle_beta   90.00
_cell.angle_gamma   90.00
#
_symmetry.space_group_name_H-M   'P 1'
#
loop_
_entity.id
_entity.type
_entity.pdbx_description
1 polymer ?
#
loop_
_entity_poly.entity_id
_entity_poly.type
_entity_poly.pdbx_seq_one_letter_code
_entity_poly.pdbx_strand_id
1 'polypeptide(L)'
;MSKFVNVANGNYKVTVQPGGTITMDTGVASGQFIVTGDLTVQGATTFVSSTDIDIKDNVITLNKGETGAGVGLGTSGIRIDRGTLPDAVLVFDET
;
A
#
# COMPACT_ATOMS: atom_id res chain seq x y z
N MET A 1 9.43 -20.63 -22.22
CA MET A 1 8.20 -21.42 -22.02
C MET A 1 7.53 -20.98 -20.72
N SER A 2 6.24 -20.78 -20.76
CA SER A 2 5.48 -20.37 -19.58
C SER A 2 5.23 -21.54 -18.63
N LYS A 3 5.25 -21.24 -17.35
CA LYS A 3 4.90 -22.22 -16.33
C LYS A 3 3.74 -21.69 -15.50
N PHE A 4 2.87 -22.56 -15.06
CA PHE A 4 1.68 -22.19 -14.31
C PHE A 4 1.59 -22.96 -13.01
N VAL A 5 1.14 -22.29 -11.96
CA VAL A 5 0.63 -22.95 -10.76
C VAL A 5 -0.86 -22.72 -10.73
N ASN A 6 -1.63 -23.78 -10.72
CA ASN A 6 -3.09 -23.71 -10.74
C ASN A 6 -3.65 -24.48 -9.56
N VAL A 7 -4.41 -23.79 -8.72
CA VAL A 7 -5.11 -24.41 -7.59
C VAL A 7 -6.60 -24.41 -7.92
N ALA A 8 -7.14 -25.59 -8.25
CA ALA A 8 -8.51 -25.72 -8.74
C ALA A 8 -9.55 -25.42 -7.67
N ASN A 9 -9.25 -25.74 -6.43
CA ASN A 9 -10.14 -25.50 -5.29
C ASN A 9 -9.34 -25.03 -4.09
N GLY A 10 -9.96 -24.17 -3.29
CA GLY A 10 -9.36 -23.71 -2.05
C GLY A 10 -8.32 -22.62 -2.27
N ASN A 11 -7.32 -22.58 -1.41
CA ASN A 11 -6.36 -21.49 -1.34
C ASN A 11 -4.95 -21.97 -1.63
N TYR A 12 -4.13 -21.05 -2.08
CA TYR A 12 -2.69 -21.26 -2.20
C TYR A 12 -1.99 -20.27 -1.25
N LYS A 13 -1.17 -20.81 -0.34
CA LYS A 13 -0.51 -19.99 0.68
C LYS A 13 0.99 -20.21 0.61
N VAL A 14 1.74 -19.14 0.58
CA VAL A 14 3.20 -19.16 0.69
C VAL A 14 3.58 -18.56 2.04
N THR A 15 4.33 -19.32 2.83
CA THR A 15 4.68 -18.92 4.19
C THR A 15 6.19 -19.00 4.38
N VAL A 16 6.78 -17.97 4.97
CA VAL A 16 8.16 -18.00 5.43
C VAL A 16 8.17 -17.88 6.96
N GLN A 17 9.31 -18.22 7.57
CA GLN A 17 9.43 -18.07 9.01
C GLN A 17 9.29 -16.61 9.43
N PRO A 18 8.92 -16.33 10.70
CA PRO A 18 8.84 -14.96 11.19
C PRO A 18 10.15 -14.21 10.94
N GLY A 19 10.04 -12.99 10.42
CA GLY A 19 11.20 -12.19 10.04
C GLY A 19 11.74 -12.49 8.64
N GLY A 20 11.21 -13.50 7.97
CA GLY A 20 11.61 -13.82 6.61
C GLY A 20 10.99 -12.90 5.57
N THR A 21 11.42 -13.07 4.33
CA THR A 21 10.97 -12.24 3.21
C THR A 21 10.50 -13.10 2.06
N ILE A 22 9.41 -12.71 1.43
CA ILE A 22 8.97 -13.29 0.16
C ILE A 22 9.20 -12.23 -0.92
N THR A 23 10.00 -12.58 -1.93
CA THR A 23 10.32 -11.66 -3.02
C THR A 23 9.72 -12.17 -4.32
N MET A 24 8.96 -11.32 -4.99
CA MET A 24 8.48 -11.57 -6.35
C MET A 24 9.34 -10.71 -7.29
N ASP A 25 10.32 -11.33 -7.91
CA ASP A 25 11.28 -10.62 -8.75
C ASP A 25 10.84 -10.74 -10.20
N THR A 26 10.49 -9.61 -10.79
CA THR A 26 10.03 -9.54 -12.18
C THR A 26 11.11 -8.97 -13.11
N GLY A 27 12.34 -8.85 -12.61
CA GLY A 27 13.45 -8.29 -13.36
C GLY A 27 13.57 -6.79 -13.22
N VAL A 28 14.55 -6.22 -13.92
CA VAL A 28 14.88 -4.79 -13.78
C VAL A 28 14.22 -3.91 -14.82
N ALA A 29 13.59 -4.49 -15.84
CA ALA A 29 12.87 -3.73 -16.88
C ALA A 29 11.43 -4.20 -16.90
N SER A 30 10.54 -3.56 -17.41
CA SER A 30 9.13 -3.80 -17.80
C SER A 30 8.37 -4.99 -17.18
N GLY A 31 8.91 -5.69 -16.20
CA GLY A 31 8.20 -6.79 -15.55
C GLY A 31 7.00 -6.30 -14.75
N GLN A 32 6.04 -7.19 -14.51
CA GLN A 32 4.83 -6.82 -13.79
C GLN A 32 4.44 -7.91 -12.79
N PHE A 33 3.90 -7.50 -11.68
CA PHE A 33 3.17 -8.36 -10.75
C PHE A 33 1.70 -7.98 -10.85
N ILE A 34 0.86 -8.87 -11.34
CA ILE A 34 -0.54 -8.58 -11.63
C ILE A 34 -1.44 -9.33 -10.66
N VAL A 35 -2.29 -8.61 -9.94
CA VAL A 35 -3.35 -9.16 -9.10
C VAL A 35 -4.68 -8.77 -9.75
N THR A 36 -5.43 -9.75 -10.25
CA THR A 36 -6.67 -9.49 -10.99
C THR A 36 -7.88 -9.27 -10.08
N GLY A 37 -7.79 -9.73 -8.85
CA GLY A 37 -8.81 -9.46 -7.84
C GLY A 37 -8.34 -8.38 -6.89
N ASP A 38 -8.77 -8.47 -5.66
CA ASP A 38 -8.39 -7.52 -4.63
C ASP A 38 -7.01 -7.85 -4.06
N LEU A 39 -6.26 -6.83 -3.71
CA LEU A 39 -5.00 -6.97 -2.98
C LEU A 39 -5.18 -6.38 -1.58
N THR A 40 -4.92 -7.18 -0.57
CA THR A 40 -4.96 -6.73 0.83
C THR A 40 -3.54 -6.76 1.42
N VAL A 41 -3.11 -5.65 1.98
CA VAL A 41 -1.82 -5.56 2.68
C VAL A 41 -2.12 -5.26 4.15
N GLN A 42 -1.71 -6.16 5.04
CA GLN A 42 -2.10 -6.10 6.45
C GLN A 42 -0.95 -5.71 7.39
N GLY A 43 0.20 -5.40 6.91
CA GLY A 43 1.31 -5.04 7.76
C GLY A 43 1.12 -3.68 8.44
N ALA A 44 2.05 -3.35 9.35
CA ALA A 44 2.04 -2.07 10.03
C ALA A 44 2.47 -0.93 9.12
N THR A 45 3.24 -1.24 8.08
CA THR A 45 3.81 -0.23 7.19
C THR A 45 3.70 -0.71 5.75
N THR A 46 3.20 0.15 4.89
CA THR A 46 3.13 -0.12 3.46
C THR A 46 3.85 1.00 2.72
N PHE A 47 4.82 0.63 1.88
CA PHE A 47 5.53 1.58 1.06
C PHE A 47 5.13 1.40 -0.40
N VAL A 48 4.84 2.51 -1.07
CA VAL A 48 4.69 2.55 -2.51
C VAL A 48 5.77 3.46 -3.05
N SER A 49 6.75 2.88 -3.75
CA SER A 49 7.82 3.64 -4.37
C SER A 49 7.62 3.55 -5.88
N SER A 50 6.94 4.54 -6.42
CA SER A 50 6.48 4.50 -7.79
C SER A 50 6.65 5.86 -8.43
N THR A 51 6.89 5.88 -9.73
CA THR A 51 6.93 7.12 -10.49
C THR A 51 5.52 7.68 -10.67
N ASP A 52 4.56 6.81 -10.90
CA ASP A 52 3.16 7.20 -11.11
C ASP A 52 2.25 6.38 -10.20
N ILE A 53 1.31 7.04 -9.56
CA ILE A 53 0.23 6.40 -8.80
C ILE A 53 -1.08 6.95 -9.33
N ASP A 54 -1.91 6.07 -9.89
CA ASP A 54 -3.22 6.46 -10.41
C ASP A 54 -4.30 5.82 -9.55
N ILE A 55 -5.24 6.64 -9.10
CA ILE A 55 -6.34 6.18 -8.28
C ILE A 55 -7.64 6.46 -9.01
N LYS A 56 -8.40 5.42 -9.30
CA LYS A 56 -9.64 5.52 -10.04
C LYS A 56 -10.80 6.03 -9.21
N ASP A 57 -10.72 5.85 -7.88
CA ASP A 57 -11.80 6.23 -6.99
C ASP A 57 -11.90 7.76 -6.85
N ASN A 58 -13.09 8.25 -6.55
CA ASN A 58 -13.34 9.67 -6.30
C ASN A 58 -12.88 10.12 -4.92
N VAL A 59 -12.74 9.20 -3.97
CA VAL A 59 -12.47 9.53 -2.58
C VAL A 59 -11.37 8.63 -2.04
N ILE A 60 -10.39 9.23 -1.38
CA ILE A 60 -9.35 8.50 -0.66
C ILE A 60 -9.66 8.62 0.83
N THR A 61 -9.74 7.48 1.53
CA THR A 61 -9.98 7.47 2.97
C THR A 61 -8.66 7.36 3.70
N LEU A 62 -8.37 8.34 4.54
CA LEU A 62 -7.23 8.34 5.44
C LEU A 62 -7.72 8.10 6.86
N ASN A 63 -6.83 7.56 7.71
CA ASN A 63 -7.14 7.31 9.12
C ASN A 63 -8.33 6.36 9.30
N LYS A 64 -8.49 5.43 8.39
CA LYS A 64 -9.57 4.45 8.46
C LYS A 64 -9.42 3.58 9.70
N GLY A 65 -10.54 3.29 10.35
CA GLY A 65 -10.54 2.45 11.55
C GLY A 65 -10.47 3.25 12.84
N GLU A 66 -10.51 4.59 12.77
CA GLU A 66 -10.59 5.43 13.95
C GLU A 66 -11.90 5.14 14.70
N THR A 67 -11.82 4.87 15.99
CA THR A 67 -12.96 4.50 16.80
C THR A 67 -13.39 5.59 17.78
N GLY A 68 -12.60 6.66 17.87
CA GLY A 68 -12.90 7.77 18.78
C GLY A 68 -13.83 8.80 18.16
N ALA A 69 -13.98 9.91 18.84
CA ALA A 69 -14.88 10.99 18.45
C ALA A 69 -14.26 11.95 17.43
N GLY A 70 -13.07 11.69 16.95
CA GLY A 70 -12.37 12.50 15.97
C GLY A 70 -11.04 11.86 15.61
N VAL A 71 -10.13 12.63 15.01
CA VAL A 71 -8.79 12.12 14.69
C VAL A 71 -7.98 12.02 15.98
N GLY A 72 -7.72 10.77 16.43
CA GLY A 72 -7.06 10.53 17.72
C GLY A 72 -5.68 11.14 17.83
N LEU A 73 -4.93 11.22 16.73
CA LEU A 73 -3.61 11.85 16.70
C LEU A 73 -3.67 13.37 16.51
N GLY A 74 -4.87 13.93 16.36
CA GLY A 74 -5.08 15.37 16.22
C GLY A 74 -5.10 15.86 14.78
N THR A 75 -4.33 15.27 13.88
CA THR A 75 -4.29 15.65 12.47
C THR A 75 -4.26 14.45 11.56
N SER A 76 -4.78 14.61 10.36
CA SER A 76 -4.67 13.62 9.30
C SER A 76 -4.57 14.35 7.96
N GLY A 77 -3.73 13.88 7.05
CA GLY A 77 -3.61 14.57 5.78
C GLY A 77 -2.50 14.05 4.89
N ILE A 78 -2.10 14.90 3.96
CA ILE A 78 -1.13 14.59 2.92
C ILE A 78 0.05 15.55 3.04
N ARG A 79 1.27 15.02 2.97
CA ARG A 79 2.49 15.80 3.03
C ARG A 79 3.22 15.72 1.68
N ILE A 80 3.75 16.84 1.26
CA ILE A 80 4.57 16.93 0.05
C ILE A 80 5.97 17.35 0.48
N ASP A 81 6.95 16.50 0.17
CA ASP A 81 8.37 16.79 0.44
C ASP A 81 8.88 17.77 -0.60
N ARG A 82 9.39 18.91 -0.13
CA ARG A 82 9.91 19.98 -0.98
C ARG A 82 11.43 20.04 -0.99
N GLY A 83 12.09 18.96 -0.63
CA GLY A 83 13.54 18.94 -0.59
C GLY A 83 14.07 19.76 0.58
N THR A 84 14.87 20.78 0.30
CA THR A 84 15.48 21.61 1.36
C THR A 84 14.53 22.65 1.93
N LEU A 85 13.36 22.84 1.34
CA LEU A 85 12.34 23.74 1.86
C LEU A 85 11.41 23.00 2.81
N PRO A 86 10.70 23.68 3.71
CA PRO A 86 9.71 23.03 4.55
C PRO A 86 8.65 22.30 3.71
N ASP A 87 8.16 21.16 4.21
CA ASP A 87 7.14 20.40 3.53
C ASP A 87 5.84 21.18 3.39
N ALA A 88 5.16 21.00 2.28
CA ALA A 88 3.78 21.47 2.13
C ALA A 88 2.85 20.37 2.64
N VAL A 89 1.81 20.77 3.36
CA VAL A 89 0.86 19.82 3.91
C VAL A 89 -0.57 20.27 3.63
N LEU A 90 -1.42 19.28 3.36
CA LEU A 90 -2.86 19.46 3.32
C LEU A 90 -3.42 18.58 4.42
N VAL A 91 -3.86 19.18 5.51
CA VAL A 91 -4.25 18.42 6.71
C VAL A 91 -5.61 18.87 7.21
N PHE A 92 -6.29 17.92 7.82
CA PHE A 92 -7.43 18.18 8.70
C PHE A 92 -6.90 18.21 10.13
N ASP A 93 -7.22 19.25 10.87
CA ASP A 93 -6.74 19.48 12.23
C ASP A 93 -7.93 19.52 13.19
N GLU A 94 -7.92 18.62 14.18
CA GLU A 94 -8.98 18.52 15.18
C GLU A 94 -8.91 19.63 16.24
N THR A 95 -7.79 20.29 16.34
CA THR A 95 -7.67 21.41 17.30
C THR A 95 -8.31 22.68 16.74
#